data_2910278495c82ad9cabdecb33420ba2d
#
_entry.id   2910278495c82ad9cabdecb33420ba2d
#
_cell.length_a   1.000
_cell.length_b   1.000
_cell.length_c   1.000
_cell.angle_alpha   90.00
_cell.angle_beta   90.00
_cell.angle_gamma   90.00
#
_symmetry.space_group_name_H-M   'P 1'
#
loop_
_entity.id
_entity.type
_entity.pdbx_description
1 polymer ?
#
loop_
_entity_poly.entity_id
_entity_poly.type
_entity_poly.pdbx_seq_one_letter_code
_entity_poly.pdbx_strand_id
1 'polypeptide(L)'
;GGIIMGILAIGEYIKHWKRNVFVVIQISVLLLVLCVSVTMLATIFRAYKPVQHMADKKGIYVTSFGYHGVNAKDIANGMKKVESVYSWGSTTLANQDENADMITAVYPEDVLNDYAPDLSEGKWLTDADDKKGVLPVVISENSYGWRTGSMLNFQQIDESGKTKNIKAEVVGVMEEGTNVIGHDFGQGQIL
;
A
#
# COMPACT_ATOMS: atom_id res chain seq x y z
N GLY A 1 6.10 43.54 43.20
CA GLY A 1 4.69 43.18 42.91
C GLY A 1 4.48 41.73 42.48
N GLY A 2 5.40 41.11 41.74
CA GLY A 2 5.23 39.78 41.15
C GLY A 2 5.18 38.60 42.15
N ILE A 3 5.96 38.65 43.21
CA ILE A 3 6.06 37.57 44.22
C ILE A 3 4.74 37.44 45.01
N ILE A 4 4.12 38.54 45.37
CA ILE A 4 2.85 38.56 46.14
C ILE A 4 1.71 38.00 45.27
N MET A 5 1.65 38.35 44.00
CA MET A 5 0.67 37.76 43.03
C MET A 5 0.85 36.27 42.87
N GLY A 6 2.08 35.75 42.81
CA GLY A 6 2.36 34.32 42.73
C GLY A 6 1.88 33.55 43.97
N ILE A 7 2.11 34.08 45.17
CA ILE A 7 1.67 33.46 46.44
C ILE A 7 0.14 33.41 46.53
N LEU A 8 -0.55 34.50 46.15
CA LEU A 8 -2.02 34.54 46.12
C LEU A 8 -2.60 33.55 45.09
N ALA A 9 -2.01 33.45 43.93
CA ALA A 9 -2.45 32.48 42.90
C ALA A 9 -2.29 31.03 43.37
N ILE A 10 -1.19 30.69 44.06
CA ILE A 10 -0.97 29.38 44.64
C ILE A 10 -1.97 29.08 45.74
N GLY A 11 -2.25 30.07 46.62
CA GLY A 11 -3.24 29.95 47.69
C GLY A 11 -4.66 29.65 47.17
N GLU A 12 -5.10 30.38 46.15
CA GLU A 12 -6.38 30.12 45.46
C GLU A 12 -6.41 28.76 44.77
N TYR A 13 -5.29 28.35 44.15
CA TYR A 13 -5.20 27.03 43.51
C TYR A 13 -5.35 25.90 44.53
N ILE A 14 -4.68 26.00 45.70
CA ILE A 14 -4.76 24.99 46.76
C ILE A 14 -6.16 24.95 47.37
N LYS A 15 -6.83 26.07 47.58
CA LYS A 15 -8.19 26.16 48.13
C LYS A 15 -9.21 25.43 47.27
N HIS A 16 -8.99 25.40 45.95
CA HIS A 16 -9.89 24.79 44.98
C HIS A 16 -9.30 23.54 44.29
N TRP A 17 -8.29 22.90 44.91
CA TRP A 17 -7.53 21.83 44.32
C TRP A 17 -8.39 20.67 43.75
N LYS A 18 -9.47 20.25 44.46
CA LYS A 18 -10.37 19.20 44.03
C LYS A 18 -11.06 19.55 42.68
N ARG A 19 -11.54 20.78 42.57
CA ARG A 19 -12.14 21.30 41.35
C ARG A 19 -11.13 21.35 40.20
N ASN A 20 -9.95 21.86 40.52
CA ASN A 20 -8.89 22.00 39.52
C ASN A 20 -8.40 20.63 39.02
N VAL A 21 -8.22 19.65 39.90
CA VAL A 21 -7.89 18.27 39.54
C VAL A 21 -8.98 17.68 38.69
N PHE A 22 -10.26 17.88 39.02
CA PHE A 22 -11.37 17.39 38.21
C PHE A 22 -11.37 17.98 36.78
N VAL A 23 -11.11 19.29 36.67
CA VAL A 23 -10.99 19.96 35.35
C VAL A 23 -9.81 19.42 34.57
N VAL A 24 -8.64 19.21 35.21
CA VAL A 24 -7.49 18.61 34.55
C VAL A 24 -7.81 17.20 34.03
N ILE A 25 -8.46 16.36 34.83
CA ILE A 25 -8.88 15.03 34.42
C ILE A 25 -9.82 15.10 33.19
N GLN A 26 -10.82 16.00 33.25
CA GLN A 26 -11.75 16.19 32.13
C GLN A 26 -11.03 16.60 30.84
N ILE A 27 -10.12 17.55 30.91
CA ILE A 27 -9.33 18.00 29.76
C ILE A 27 -8.45 16.86 29.25
N SER A 28 -7.81 16.11 30.15
CA SER A 28 -6.96 14.97 29.78
C SER A 28 -7.76 13.86 29.05
N VAL A 29 -8.94 13.55 29.55
CA VAL A 29 -9.83 12.58 28.90
C VAL A 29 -10.28 13.09 27.52
N LEU A 30 -10.65 14.36 27.42
CA LEU A 30 -11.04 14.97 26.15
C LEU A 30 -9.91 14.92 25.13
N LEU A 31 -8.68 15.27 25.53
CA LEU A 31 -7.50 15.20 24.68
C LEU A 31 -7.19 13.77 24.24
N LEU A 32 -7.32 12.80 25.14
CA LEU A 32 -7.11 11.40 24.83
C LEU A 32 -8.13 10.92 23.79
N VAL A 33 -9.41 11.23 23.96
CA VAL A 33 -10.46 10.90 22.98
C VAL A 33 -10.18 11.58 21.64
N LEU A 34 -9.76 12.84 21.65
CA LEU A 34 -9.39 13.55 20.42
C LEU A 34 -8.22 12.87 19.71
N CYS A 35 -7.15 12.54 20.44
CA CYS A 35 -5.98 11.85 19.87
C CYS A 35 -6.37 10.51 19.25
N VAL A 36 -7.16 9.70 19.97
CA VAL A 36 -7.64 8.41 19.44
C VAL A 36 -8.48 8.60 18.17
N SER A 37 -9.40 9.59 18.19
CA SER A 37 -10.25 9.88 17.03
C SER A 37 -9.45 10.32 15.82
N VAL A 38 -8.48 11.22 16.00
CA VAL A 38 -7.60 11.68 14.91
C VAL A 38 -6.76 10.54 14.37
N THR A 39 -6.22 9.68 15.25
CA THR A 39 -5.43 8.52 14.83
C THR A 39 -6.29 7.53 14.04
N MET A 40 -7.51 7.25 14.50
CA MET A 40 -8.45 6.37 13.76
C MET A 40 -8.78 6.94 12.38
N LEU A 41 -9.11 8.24 12.30
CA LEU A 41 -9.38 8.89 11.02
C LEU A 41 -8.17 8.83 10.09
N ALA A 42 -6.98 9.15 10.59
CA ALA A 42 -5.74 9.08 9.81
C ALA A 42 -5.49 7.66 9.27
N THR A 43 -5.74 6.64 10.11
CA THR A 43 -5.61 5.22 9.70
C THR A 43 -6.62 4.86 8.60
N ILE A 44 -7.88 5.30 8.75
CA ILE A 44 -8.92 5.06 7.74
C ILE A 44 -8.55 5.75 6.42
N PHE A 45 -8.12 7.01 6.46
CA PHE A 45 -7.69 7.73 5.26
C PHE A 45 -6.48 7.07 4.60
N ARG A 46 -5.51 6.61 5.39
CA ARG A 46 -4.32 5.91 4.89
C ARG A 46 -4.68 4.58 4.22
N ALA A 47 -5.63 3.83 4.77
CA ALA A 47 -6.13 2.59 4.19
C ALA A 47 -7.03 2.83 2.96
N TYR A 48 -7.79 3.94 2.93
CA TYR A 48 -8.72 4.25 1.85
C TYR A 48 -8.03 4.87 0.63
N LYS A 49 -7.02 5.72 0.84
CA LYS A 49 -6.33 6.45 -0.24
C LYS A 49 -5.84 5.52 -1.38
N PRO A 50 -5.19 4.37 -1.10
CA PRO A 50 -4.72 3.46 -2.15
C PRO A 50 -5.84 2.82 -2.97
N VAL A 51 -7.03 2.64 -2.39
CA VAL A 51 -8.19 2.01 -3.04
C VAL A 51 -9.23 3.03 -3.56
N GLN A 52 -8.98 4.33 -3.36
CA GLN A 52 -9.92 5.38 -3.74
C GLN A 52 -10.26 5.34 -5.23
N HIS A 53 -9.26 5.13 -6.09
CA HIS A 53 -9.46 5.02 -7.54
C HIS A 53 -10.36 3.84 -7.92
N MET A 54 -10.38 2.79 -7.08
CA MET A 54 -11.25 1.63 -7.27
C MET A 54 -12.64 1.87 -6.71
N ALA A 55 -12.76 2.57 -5.58
CA ALA A 55 -14.03 2.86 -4.94
C ALA A 55 -14.91 3.79 -5.77
N ASP A 56 -14.33 4.65 -6.59
CA ASP A 56 -15.04 5.54 -7.50
C ASP A 56 -15.54 4.82 -8.76
N LYS A 57 -15.04 3.61 -9.05
CA LYS A 57 -15.48 2.79 -10.19
C LYS A 57 -16.48 1.74 -9.74
N LYS A 58 -17.64 1.71 -10.39
CA LYS A 58 -18.64 0.67 -10.16
C LYS A 58 -18.22 -0.59 -10.89
N GLY A 59 -17.92 -1.64 -10.14
CA GLY A 59 -17.45 -2.89 -10.73
C GLY A 59 -17.72 -4.10 -9.84
N ILE A 60 -17.42 -5.27 -10.37
CA ILE A 60 -17.41 -6.53 -9.64
C ILE A 60 -16.00 -7.07 -9.69
N TYR A 61 -15.45 -7.33 -8.53
CA TYR A 61 -14.18 -8.00 -8.37
C TYR A 61 -14.41 -9.50 -8.20
N VAL A 62 -13.76 -10.29 -9.06
CA VAL A 62 -13.84 -11.75 -9.03
C VAL A 62 -12.45 -12.31 -8.81
N THR A 63 -12.26 -13.03 -7.71
CA THR A 63 -11.03 -13.80 -7.47
C THR A 63 -11.27 -15.27 -7.78
N SER A 64 -10.31 -15.91 -8.44
CA SER A 64 -10.31 -17.34 -8.64
C SER A 64 -9.06 -17.94 -8.01
N PHE A 65 -9.28 -18.88 -7.09
CA PHE A 65 -8.21 -19.66 -6.49
C PHE A 65 -8.21 -21.03 -7.16
N GLY A 66 -7.21 -21.32 -7.99
CA GLY A 66 -7.04 -22.64 -8.59
C GLY A 66 -6.49 -22.61 -10.02
N TYR A 67 -6.12 -23.80 -10.51
CA TYR A 67 -5.52 -23.99 -11.84
C TYR A 67 -6.46 -23.71 -13.02
N HIS A 68 -7.75 -23.60 -12.76
CA HIS A 68 -8.75 -23.29 -13.79
C HIS A 68 -9.29 -21.88 -13.51
N GLY A 69 -8.59 -20.88 -14.03
CA GLY A 69 -9.02 -19.49 -13.94
C GLY A 69 -10.41 -19.28 -14.55
N VAL A 70 -11.20 -18.44 -13.93
CA VAL A 70 -12.46 -17.98 -14.53
C VAL A 70 -12.12 -16.99 -15.63
N ASN A 71 -12.63 -17.21 -16.83
CA ASN A 71 -12.46 -16.25 -17.91
C ASN A 71 -13.33 -15.02 -17.64
N ALA A 72 -12.70 -13.90 -17.31
CA ALA A 72 -13.38 -12.65 -17.02
C ALA A 72 -14.30 -12.19 -18.17
N LYS A 73 -13.92 -12.46 -19.42
CA LYS A 73 -14.75 -12.16 -20.60
C LYS A 73 -16.04 -12.97 -20.64
N ASP A 74 -15.99 -14.25 -20.22
CA ASP A 74 -17.19 -15.09 -20.18
C ASP A 74 -18.17 -14.62 -19.10
N ILE A 75 -17.65 -14.17 -17.96
CA ILE A 75 -18.49 -13.54 -16.92
C ILE A 75 -19.12 -12.25 -17.47
N ALA A 76 -18.32 -11.39 -18.09
CA ALA A 76 -18.77 -10.12 -18.64
C ALA A 76 -19.84 -10.28 -19.72
N ASN A 77 -19.74 -11.31 -20.55
CA ASN A 77 -20.73 -11.62 -21.59
C ASN A 77 -22.12 -11.97 -21.01
N GLY A 78 -22.17 -12.45 -19.75
CA GLY A 78 -23.42 -12.71 -19.02
C GLY A 78 -24.02 -11.48 -18.35
N MET A 79 -23.32 -10.36 -18.32
CA MET A 79 -23.72 -9.14 -17.62
C MET A 79 -24.23 -8.06 -18.57
N LYS A 80 -25.25 -7.32 -18.14
CA LYS A 80 -25.72 -6.11 -18.87
C LYS A 80 -24.86 -4.93 -18.47
N LYS A 81 -24.41 -4.12 -19.45
CA LYS A 81 -23.66 -2.87 -19.25
C LYS A 81 -22.27 -3.04 -18.64
N VAL A 82 -21.46 -3.92 -19.21
CA VAL A 82 -20.02 -3.98 -18.92
C VAL A 82 -19.32 -2.96 -19.82
N GLU A 83 -18.63 -2.00 -19.24
CA GLU A 83 -17.88 -0.96 -19.96
C GLU A 83 -16.45 -1.42 -20.25
N SER A 84 -15.83 -2.10 -19.28
CA SER A 84 -14.47 -2.64 -19.40
C SER A 84 -14.29 -3.89 -18.56
N VAL A 85 -13.40 -4.76 -18.99
CA VAL A 85 -13.02 -6.00 -18.29
C VAL A 85 -11.51 -6.00 -18.16
N TYR A 86 -11.05 -6.04 -16.93
CA TYR A 86 -9.63 -6.15 -16.59
C TYR A 86 -9.34 -7.55 -16.07
N SER A 87 -8.22 -8.12 -16.49
CA SER A 87 -7.72 -9.36 -15.91
C SER A 87 -6.23 -9.23 -15.64
N TRP A 88 -5.79 -9.74 -14.52
CA TRP A 88 -4.38 -9.74 -14.11
C TRP A 88 -4.03 -11.06 -13.48
N GLY A 89 -2.76 -11.31 -13.34
CA GLY A 89 -2.24 -12.52 -12.73
C GLY A 89 -1.16 -12.24 -11.70
N SER A 90 -0.80 -13.26 -10.96
CA SER A 90 0.36 -13.23 -10.08
C SER A 90 1.23 -14.46 -10.32
N THR A 91 2.52 -14.31 -10.10
CA THR A 91 3.49 -15.40 -10.13
C THR A 91 4.47 -15.22 -8.98
N THR A 92 5.13 -16.29 -8.60
CA THR A 92 6.22 -16.23 -7.61
C THR A 92 7.55 -16.26 -8.34
N LEU A 93 8.42 -15.31 -8.03
CA LEU A 93 9.79 -15.25 -8.51
C LEU A 93 10.73 -15.51 -7.35
N ALA A 94 11.65 -16.47 -7.50
CA ALA A 94 12.71 -16.71 -6.54
C ALA A 94 13.83 -15.69 -6.72
N ASN A 95 14.09 -14.88 -5.69
CA ASN A 95 15.21 -13.96 -5.68
C ASN A 95 16.48 -14.73 -5.34
N GLN A 96 17.48 -14.69 -6.23
CA GLN A 96 18.74 -15.42 -6.06
C GLN A 96 19.68 -14.76 -5.05
N ASP A 97 19.62 -13.44 -4.94
CA ASP A 97 20.57 -12.68 -4.12
C ASP A 97 20.17 -12.76 -2.64
N GLU A 98 18.86 -12.79 -2.33
CA GLU A 98 18.34 -12.77 -0.96
C GLU A 98 17.77 -14.13 -0.50
N ASN A 99 17.81 -15.14 -1.36
CA ASN A 99 17.24 -16.48 -1.10
C ASN A 99 15.79 -16.40 -0.59
N ALA A 100 14.99 -15.53 -1.20
CA ALA A 100 13.60 -15.26 -0.84
C ALA A 100 12.68 -15.35 -2.06
N ASP A 101 11.50 -15.91 -1.84
CA ASP A 101 10.46 -15.92 -2.86
C ASP A 101 9.67 -14.61 -2.82
N MET A 102 9.42 -14.03 -3.99
CA MET A 102 8.68 -12.79 -4.13
C MET A 102 7.41 -13.00 -4.94
N ILE A 103 6.30 -12.55 -4.40
CA ILE A 103 5.04 -12.53 -5.14
C ILE A 103 5.08 -11.35 -6.09
N THR A 104 4.89 -11.64 -7.37
CA THR A 104 4.89 -10.66 -8.45
C THR A 104 3.52 -10.62 -9.09
N ALA A 105 2.90 -9.46 -9.13
CA ALA A 105 1.67 -9.23 -9.88
C ALA A 105 2.01 -8.68 -11.26
N VAL A 106 1.29 -9.16 -12.26
CA VAL A 106 1.44 -8.75 -13.67
C VAL A 106 0.11 -8.14 -14.10
N TYR A 107 0.13 -6.87 -14.41
CA TYR A 107 -1.04 -6.12 -14.84
C TYR A 107 -0.96 -5.74 -16.31
N PRO A 108 -2.09 -5.76 -17.04
CA PRO A 108 -2.16 -5.18 -18.38
C PRO A 108 -2.04 -3.65 -18.32
N GLU A 109 -1.66 -3.03 -19.43
CA GLU A 109 -1.37 -1.60 -19.54
C GLU A 109 -2.53 -0.71 -19.07
N ASP A 110 -3.76 -1.05 -19.43
CA ASP A 110 -4.97 -0.31 -19.03
C ASP A 110 -5.19 -0.31 -17.50
N VAL A 111 -4.86 -1.41 -16.82
CA VAL A 111 -4.87 -1.45 -15.35
C VAL A 111 -3.74 -0.60 -14.77
N LEU A 112 -2.54 -0.66 -15.35
CA LEU A 112 -1.40 0.15 -14.91
C LEU A 112 -1.68 1.65 -15.00
N ASN A 113 -2.34 2.09 -16.06
CA ASN A 113 -2.68 3.49 -16.29
C ASN A 113 -3.81 3.97 -15.36
N ASP A 114 -4.83 3.13 -15.15
CA ASP A 114 -6.03 3.49 -14.40
C ASP A 114 -5.87 3.41 -12.87
N TYR A 115 -4.91 2.62 -12.39
CA TYR A 115 -4.77 2.27 -10.97
C TYR A 115 -3.34 2.40 -10.43
N ALA A 116 -2.57 3.34 -11.00
CA ALA A 116 -1.22 3.62 -10.51
C ALA A 116 -1.23 3.97 -9.01
N PRO A 117 -0.44 3.28 -8.16
CA PRO A 117 -0.31 3.59 -6.75
C PRO A 117 0.53 4.85 -6.51
N ASP A 118 0.45 5.38 -5.30
CA ASP A 118 1.38 6.40 -4.85
C ASP A 118 2.78 5.81 -4.65
N LEU A 119 3.79 6.52 -5.11
CA LEU A 119 5.19 6.12 -5.02
C LEU A 119 5.94 7.01 -4.04
N SER A 120 6.81 6.41 -3.24
CA SER A 120 7.78 7.13 -2.40
C SER A 120 9.02 7.54 -3.21
N GLU A 121 9.35 6.78 -4.28
CA GLU A 121 10.52 7.01 -5.10
C GLU A 121 10.29 6.51 -6.53
N GLY A 122 10.90 7.21 -7.50
CA GLY A 122 10.89 6.79 -8.89
C GLY A 122 9.61 7.12 -9.64
N LYS A 123 9.22 6.25 -10.56
CA LYS A 123 8.05 6.42 -11.43
C LYS A 123 7.28 5.11 -11.58
N TRP A 124 6.02 5.23 -11.98
CA TRP A 124 5.20 4.08 -12.34
C TRP A 124 5.63 3.49 -13.68
N LEU A 125 5.31 2.22 -13.89
CA LEU A 125 5.62 1.49 -15.13
C LEU A 125 4.99 2.15 -16.35
N THR A 126 5.76 2.24 -17.42
CA THR A 126 5.31 2.73 -18.72
C THR A 126 5.96 1.86 -19.82
N ASP A 127 5.37 1.83 -21.01
CA ASP A 127 5.93 1.11 -22.17
C ASP A 127 7.36 1.55 -22.53
N ALA A 128 7.71 2.82 -22.21
CA ALA A 128 9.05 3.35 -22.43
C ALA A 128 10.13 2.72 -21.54
N ASP A 129 9.74 1.98 -20.50
CA ASP A 129 10.67 1.33 -19.58
C ASP A 129 11.11 -0.05 -20.04
N ASP A 130 10.49 -0.59 -21.10
CA ASP A 130 10.86 -1.91 -21.65
C ASP A 130 12.24 -1.86 -22.30
N LYS A 131 13.25 -2.25 -21.52
CA LYS A 131 14.61 -2.44 -21.98
C LYS A 131 14.81 -3.89 -22.37
N LYS A 132 15.33 -4.15 -23.56
CA LYS A 132 15.56 -5.50 -24.06
C LYS A 132 16.33 -6.37 -23.05
N GLY A 133 15.65 -7.36 -22.47
CA GLY A 133 16.23 -8.33 -21.54
C GLY A 133 16.33 -7.91 -20.08
N VAL A 134 15.78 -6.75 -19.70
CA VAL A 134 15.67 -6.30 -18.31
C VAL A 134 14.22 -5.91 -18.06
N LEU A 135 13.59 -6.56 -17.08
CA LEU A 135 12.20 -6.30 -16.71
C LEU A 135 12.12 -5.06 -15.79
N PRO A 136 11.39 -4.01 -16.16
CA PRO A 136 11.12 -2.91 -15.24
C PRO A 136 10.14 -3.39 -14.16
N VAL A 137 10.43 -3.09 -12.90
CA VAL A 137 9.58 -3.48 -11.77
C VAL A 137 9.36 -2.31 -10.82
N VAL A 138 8.18 -2.24 -10.24
CA VAL A 138 7.87 -1.40 -9.09
C VAL A 138 7.76 -2.32 -7.88
N ILE A 139 8.41 -1.95 -6.80
CA ILE A 139 8.44 -2.76 -5.57
C ILE A 139 7.71 -2.06 -4.45
N SER A 140 7.21 -2.83 -3.49
CA SER A 140 6.74 -2.29 -2.22
C SER A 140 7.93 -1.75 -1.41
N GLU A 141 7.66 -0.94 -0.39
CA GLU A 141 8.67 -0.64 0.62
C GLU A 141 9.23 -1.95 1.18
N ASN A 142 10.54 -2.00 1.37
CA ASN A 142 11.23 -3.23 1.72
C ASN A 142 12.36 -3.02 2.73
N SER A 143 12.66 -4.07 3.50
CA SER A 143 13.75 -4.09 4.46
C SER A 143 15.13 -4.40 3.84
N TYR A 144 15.18 -4.77 2.55
CA TYR A 144 16.41 -5.13 1.85
C TYR A 144 17.22 -3.90 1.40
N GLY A 145 16.64 -2.71 1.49
CA GLY A 145 17.28 -1.45 1.08
C GLY A 145 17.30 -1.25 -0.43
N TRP A 146 16.48 -1.96 -1.18
CA TRP A 146 16.34 -1.74 -2.63
C TRP A 146 15.70 -0.40 -2.92
N ARG A 147 16.25 0.29 -3.92
CA ARG A 147 15.86 1.63 -4.35
C ARG A 147 15.75 1.67 -5.88
N THR A 148 15.22 2.75 -6.41
CA THR A 148 15.22 3.00 -7.86
C THR A 148 16.63 2.83 -8.44
N GLY A 149 16.74 2.07 -9.52
CA GLY A 149 18.00 1.69 -10.16
C GLY A 149 18.66 0.42 -9.59
N SER A 150 18.12 -0.18 -8.52
CA SER A 150 18.59 -1.49 -8.05
C SER A 150 18.34 -2.55 -9.11
N MET A 151 19.34 -3.43 -9.32
CA MET A 151 19.24 -4.58 -10.21
C MET A 151 18.95 -5.83 -9.39
N LEU A 152 17.92 -6.56 -9.78
CA LEU A 152 17.49 -7.78 -9.11
C LEU A 152 17.61 -8.97 -10.06
N ASN A 153 18.00 -10.13 -9.52
CA ASN A 153 18.13 -11.37 -10.28
C ASN A 153 17.11 -12.38 -9.77
N PHE A 154 16.20 -12.79 -10.63
CA PHE A 154 15.17 -13.75 -10.30
C PHE A 154 15.31 -15.04 -11.10
N GLN A 155 14.78 -16.10 -10.53
CA GLN A 155 14.51 -17.34 -11.23
C GLN A 155 13.01 -17.63 -11.28
N GLN A 156 12.54 -17.96 -12.43
CA GLN A 156 11.20 -18.48 -12.66
C GLN A 156 11.31 -19.94 -13.13
N ILE A 157 10.55 -20.80 -12.51
CA ILE A 157 10.41 -22.19 -12.99
C ILE A 157 9.13 -22.24 -13.80
N ASP A 158 9.24 -22.61 -15.08
CA ASP A 158 8.08 -22.78 -15.95
C ASP A 158 7.34 -24.11 -15.67
N GLU A 159 6.18 -24.29 -16.28
CA GLU A 159 5.35 -25.49 -16.11
C GLU A 159 6.06 -26.77 -16.53
N SER A 160 7.11 -26.69 -17.34
CA SER A 160 7.95 -27.81 -17.76
C SER A 160 9.08 -28.13 -16.78
N GLY A 161 9.21 -27.35 -15.70
CA GLY A 161 10.29 -27.46 -14.72
C GLY A 161 11.60 -26.81 -15.16
N LYS A 162 11.59 -26.06 -16.28
CA LYS A 162 12.78 -25.38 -16.78
C LYS A 162 12.94 -24.02 -16.08
N THR A 163 14.13 -23.77 -15.58
CA THR A 163 14.49 -22.52 -14.92
C THR A 163 14.85 -21.44 -15.96
N LYS A 164 14.26 -20.26 -15.82
CA LYS A 164 14.56 -19.06 -16.58
C LYS A 164 15.11 -17.98 -15.64
N ASN A 165 16.26 -17.43 -15.95
CA ASN A 165 16.80 -16.29 -15.25
C ASN A 165 16.20 -15.00 -15.80
N ILE A 166 15.73 -14.14 -14.90
CA ILE A 166 15.11 -12.85 -15.22
C ILE A 166 15.93 -11.77 -14.49
N LYS A 167 16.40 -10.79 -15.25
CA LYS A 167 16.97 -9.57 -14.68
C LYS A 167 15.90 -8.51 -14.61
N ALA A 168 15.79 -7.84 -13.46
CA ALA A 168 14.85 -6.76 -13.26
C ALA A 168 15.56 -5.49 -12.77
N GLU A 169 15.05 -4.33 -13.19
CA GLU A 169 15.50 -3.02 -12.72
C GLU A 169 14.34 -2.39 -11.94
N VAL A 170 14.60 -1.96 -10.72
CA VAL A 170 13.62 -1.22 -9.92
C VAL A 170 13.47 0.18 -10.50
N VAL A 171 12.29 0.50 -11.02
CA VAL A 171 11.98 1.83 -11.59
C VAL A 171 11.17 2.70 -10.63
N GLY A 172 10.54 2.10 -9.62
CA GLY A 172 9.80 2.81 -8.60
C GLY A 172 9.66 2.00 -7.32
N VAL A 173 9.44 2.70 -6.22
CA VAL A 173 9.16 2.13 -4.89
C VAL A 173 7.85 2.72 -4.40
N MET A 174 6.89 1.87 -4.03
CA MET A 174 5.58 2.29 -3.52
C MET A 174 5.71 2.91 -2.13
N GLU A 175 4.80 3.81 -1.79
CA GLU A 175 4.64 4.33 -0.43
C GLU A 175 4.28 3.20 0.54
N GLU A 176 4.76 3.29 1.78
CA GLU A 176 4.42 2.33 2.84
C GLU A 176 2.90 2.20 3.00
N GLY A 177 2.44 0.96 3.07
CA GLY A 177 1.01 0.64 3.22
C GLY A 177 0.18 0.85 1.96
N THR A 178 0.81 1.12 0.82
CA THR A 178 0.13 1.20 -0.47
C THR A 178 -0.33 -0.19 -0.91
N ASN A 179 -1.59 -0.28 -1.33
CA ASN A 179 -2.17 -1.48 -1.90
C ASN A 179 -2.39 -1.31 -3.39
N VAL A 180 -2.22 -2.37 -4.13
CA VAL A 180 -2.54 -2.44 -5.55
C VAL A 180 -3.77 -3.31 -5.74
N ILE A 181 -4.50 -3.06 -6.83
CA ILE A 181 -5.75 -3.76 -7.11
C ILE A 181 -5.59 -5.29 -6.99
N GLY A 182 -6.37 -5.89 -6.10
CA GLY A 182 -6.41 -7.34 -5.92
C GLY A 182 -5.30 -7.96 -5.07
N HIS A 183 -4.36 -7.16 -4.57
CA HIS A 183 -3.29 -7.65 -3.70
C HIS A 183 -2.99 -6.67 -2.58
N ASP A 184 -2.82 -7.22 -1.38
CA ASP A 184 -2.24 -6.52 -0.24
C ASP A 184 -0.74 -6.85 -0.24
N PHE A 185 0.06 -5.88 -0.66
CA PHE A 185 1.50 -6.06 -0.73
C PHE A 185 2.12 -5.71 0.63
N GLY A 186 2.49 -6.74 1.37
CA GLY A 186 3.40 -6.61 2.50
C GLY A 186 4.82 -6.25 2.05
N GLN A 187 5.72 -6.08 3.01
CA GLN A 187 7.13 -5.79 2.71
C GLN A 187 7.76 -6.87 1.82
N GLY A 188 8.55 -6.45 0.84
CA GLY A 188 9.32 -7.34 -0.02
C GLY A 188 8.56 -7.92 -1.20
N GLN A 189 7.42 -7.36 -1.57
CA GLN A 189 6.68 -7.77 -2.76
C GLN A 189 7.02 -6.91 -3.96
N ILE A 190 6.83 -7.46 -5.17
CA ILE A 190 7.17 -6.84 -6.45
C ILE A 190 5.94 -6.82 -7.35
N LEU A 191 5.78 -5.71 -8.05
CA LEU A 191 4.83 -5.52 -9.14
C LEU A 191 5.50 -5.67 -10.48
#